data_dbd6d853a832b0601d800be76bb76f5c
#
_entry.id   dbd6d853a832b0601d800be76bb76f5c
#
_cell.length_a   1.000
_cell.length_b   1.000
_cell.length_c   1.000
_cell.angle_alpha   90.00
_cell.angle_beta   90.00
_cell.angle_gamma   90.00
#
_symmetry.space_group_name_H-M   'P 1'
#
loop_
_entity.id
_entity.type
_entity.pdbx_description
1 polymer ?
#
loop_
_entity_poly.entity_id
_entity_poly.type
_entity_poly.pdbx_seq_one_letter_code
_entity_poly.pdbx_strand_id
1 'polypeptide(L)'
;MTSASAVTKPAQIRLTRRSPAYWRVTIDNPPINVMGPEMVREFQNLMHALEADENVKVVVFDSAVEAYFLNHSDFTAKLEDLTGMPAGPTGLPPWPDFLARLTRLPVASIALIRGRATGNGSEILLSCDMTFASREKTVISQWEVGVGMVAGGGPMARLPRLIGRNRALEVLLSSEDLSAAQAEAYGYINRALPDAELDAFVEALATRIAKFDKWAIANTKRLVNTSLSPDVELGAGWDACIASLGRPAAQNGISALMARGFHKLGDVENRLGYYLGQI
;
A
#
# COMPACT_ATOMS: atom_id res chain seq x y z
N MET A 1 -3.46 3.38 45.01
CA MET A 1 -3.41 2.65 43.74
C MET A 1 -3.47 3.69 42.64
N THR A 2 -2.30 4.09 42.13
CA THR A 2 -2.21 5.09 41.05
C THR A 2 -2.48 4.35 39.73
N SER A 3 -3.58 4.71 39.07
CA SER A 3 -3.92 4.28 37.73
C SER A 3 -2.81 4.78 36.76
N ALA A 4 -2.04 3.87 36.23
CA ALA A 4 -1.15 4.19 35.11
C ALA A 4 -2.04 4.65 33.94
N SER A 5 -1.94 5.92 33.56
CA SER A 5 -2.57 6.43 32.35
C SER A 5 -1.95 5.66 31.17
N ALA A 6 -2.78 4.92 30.45
CA ALA A 6 -2.35 4.30 29.20
C ALA A 6 -1.91 5.44 28.25
N VAL A 7 -0.62 5.49 27.96
CA VAL A 7 -0.09 6.39 26.92
C VAL A 7 -0.68 5.88 25.61
N THR A 8 -1.70 6.56 25.10
CA THR A 8 -2.26 6.27 23.78
C THR A 8 -1.16 6.53 22.75
N LYS A 9 -0.76 5.50 22.01
CA LYS A 9 0.14 5.67 20.88
C LYS A 9 -0.44 6.72 19.91
N PRO A 10 0.38 7.61 19.35
CA PRO A 10 -0.10 8.55 18.34
C PRO A 10 -0.68 7.77 17.13
N ALA A 11 -1.69 8.36 16.50
CA ALA A 11 -2.29 7.78 15.29
C ALA A 11 -1.24 7.67 14.19
N GLN A 12 -1.20 6.50 13.54
CA GLN A 12 -0.25 6.19 12.45
C GLN A 12 -0.76 6.68 11.09
N ILE A 13 -2.04 7.08 11.03
CA ILE A 13 -2.68 7.63 9.84
C ILE A 13 -3.35 8.95 10.23
N ARG A 14 -2.93 10.03 9.59
CA ARG A 14 -3.51 11.36 9.80
C ARG A 14 -4.43 11.73 8.65
N LEU A 15 -5.67 12.06 8.96
CA LEU A 15 -6.65 12.54 7.98
C LEU A 15 -6.74 14.06 8.04
N THR A 16 -6.43 14.73 6.94
CA THR A 16 -6.58 16.18 6.76
C THR A 16 -7.65 16.47 5.69
N ARG A 17 -8.72 17.14 6.08
CA ARG A 17 -9.73 17.62 5.12
C ARG A 17 -9.27 18.95 4.54
N ARG A 18 -8.69 18.94 3.33
CA ARG A 18 -8.28 20.15 2.60
C ARG A 18 -9.49 20.99 2.19
N SER A 19 -10.59 20.30 1.86
CA SER A 19 -11.93 20.84 1.66
C SER A 19 -12.95 19.75 1.92
N PRO A 20 -14.27 20.02 1.94
CA PRO A 20 -15.28 18.96 2.01
C PRO A 20 -15.12 17.90 0.91
N ALA A 21 -14.67 18.29 -0.28
CA ALA A 21 -14.52 17.41 -1.45
C ALA A 21 -13.13 16.79 -1.60
N TYR A 22 -12.10 17.27 -0.89
CA TYR A 22 -10.72 16.81 -1.01
C TYR A 22 -10.12 16.47 0.36
N TRP A 23 -9.78 15.20 0.53
CA TRP A 23 -9.13 14.70 1.76
C TRP A 23 -7.70 14.25 1.46
N ARG A 24 -6.81 14.43 2.43
CA ARG A 24 -5.43 13.95 2.40
C ARG A 24 -5.18 13.02 3.57
N VAL A 25 -4.63 11.86 3.27
CA VAL A 25 -4.31 10.79 4.22
C VAL A 25 -2.81 10.65 4.28
N THR A 26 -2.22 11.00 5.41
CA THR A 26 -0.77 10.97 5.60
C THR A 26 -0.40 9.81 6.52
N ILE A 27 0.41 8.88 6.02
CA ILE A 27 0.97 7.77 6.79
C ILE A 27 2.13 8.30 7.63
N ASP A 28 2.13 8.04 8.93
CA ASP A 28 3.10 8.59 9.89
C ASP A 28 3.42 7.59 11.01
N ASN A 29 4.21 6.58 10.69
CA ASN A 29 4.70 5.57 11.63
C ASN A 29 6.22 5.43 11.53
N PRO A 30 6.99 6.45 11.99
CA PRO A 30 8.43 6.42 11.93
C PRO A 30 9.02 5.22 12.71
N PRO A 31 10.24 4.75 12.34
CA PRO A 31 11.14 5.39 11.38
C PRO A 31 10.95 4.99 9.92
N ILE A 32 10.20 3.92 9.60
CA ILE A 32 10.17 3.32 8.26
C ILE A 32 8.74 2.94 7.80
N ASN A 33 7.70 3.43 8.44
CA ASN A 33 6.30 3.14 8.11
C ASN A 33 5.99 1.64 7.95
N VAL A 34 6.40 0.83 8.92
CA VAL A 34 6.02 -0.60 8.97
C VAL A 34 4.54 -0.72 9.33
N MET A 35 3.80 -1.60 8.65
CA MET A 35 2.39 -1.81 8.87
C MET A 35 2.13 -2.90 9.92
N GLY A 36 1.76 -2.47 11.13
CA GLY A 36 1.29 -3.36 12.21
C GLY A 36 -0.23 -3.48 12.28
N PRO A 37 -0.74 -4.30 13.24
CA PRO A 37 -2.18 -4.50 13.42
C PRO A 37 -2.96 -3.22 13.70
N GLU A 38 -2.36 -2.27 14.40
CA GLU A 38 -2.99 -0.96 14.70
C GLU A 38 -3.22 -0.16 13.42
N MET A 39 -2.23 -0.09 12.54
CA MET A 39 -2.36 0.63 11.26
C MET A 39 -3.43 -0.01 10.36
N VAL A 40 -3.55 -1.34 10.36
CA VAL A 40 -4.63 -2.03 9.63
C VAL A 40 -5.99 -1.58 10.15
N ARG A 41 -6.19 -1.48 11.47
CA ARG A 41 -7.44 -0.98 12.06
C ARG A 41 -7.70 0.48 11.71
N GLU A 42 -6.66 1.32 11.69
CA GLU A 42 -6.77 2.73 11.28
C GLU A 42 -7.18 2.85 9.80
N PHE A 43 -6.64 2.02 8.91
CA PHE A 43 -7.08 1.95 7.51
C PHE A 43 -8.54 1.51 7.37
N GLN A 44 -9.01 0.55 8.19
CA GLN A 44 -10.41 0.16 8.21
C GLN A 44 -11.33 1.32 8.65
N ASN A 45 -10.93 2.04 9.71
CA ASN A 45 -11.67 3.21 10.19
C ASN A 45 -11.69 4.34 9.15
N LEU A 46 -10.56 4.58 8.47
CA LEU A 46 -10.48 5.53 7.36
C LEU A 46 -11.46 5.16 6.24
N MET A 47 -11.51 3.87 5.88
CA MET A 47 -12.41 3.40 4.83
C MET A 47 -13.88 3.66 5.20
N HIS A 48 -14.28 3.36 6.43
CA HIS A 48 -15.64 3.67 6.90
C HIS A 48 -15.93 5.18 6.83
N ALA A 49 -14.97 6.03 7.19
CA ALA A 49 -15.15 7.48 7.10
C ALA A 49 -15.31 7.97 5.65
N LEU A 50 -14.51 7.41 4.71
CA LEU A 50 -14.59 7.76 3.28
C LEU A 50 -15.91 7.31 2.64
N GLU A 51 -16.40 6.13 3.01
CA GLU A 51 -17.67 5.59 2.48
C GLU A 51 -18.89 6.33 3.04
N ALA A 52 -18.83 6.78 4.29
CA ALA A 52 -19.94 7.48 4.95
C ALA A 52 -20.06 8.96 4.54
N ASP A 53 -18.98 9.57 4.00
CA ASP A 53 -19.00 10.99 3.67
C ASP A 53 -19.57 11.23 2.26
N GLU A 54 -20.65 12.00 2.16
CA GLU A 54 -21.32 12.29 0.91
C GLU A 54 -20.60 13.34 0.04
N ASN A 55 -19.69 14.13 0.61
CA ASN A 55 -19.08 15.28 -0.03
C ASN A 55 -17.69 14.97 -0.62
N VAL A 56 -16.94 14.03 -0.04
CA VAL A 56 -15.60 13.69 -0.51
C VAL A 56 -15.67 13.11 -1.93
N LYS A 57 -14.80 13.63 -2.79
CA LYS A 57 -14.69 13.28 -4.22
C LYS A 57 -13.32 12.79 -4.61
N VAL A 58 -12.30 13.22 -3.86
CA VAL A 58 -10.92 12.80 -4.07
C VAL A 58 -10.19 12.64 -2.75
N VAL A 59 -9.40 11.57 -2.65
CA VAL A 59 -8.49 11.30 -1.54
C VAL A 59 -7.08 11.11 -2.06
N VAL A 60 -6.10 11.77 -1.43
CA VAL A 60 -4.68 11.61 -1.72
C VAL A 60 -4.01 10.92 -0.54
N PHE A 61 -3.28 9.84 -0.81
CA PHE A 61 -2.44 9.15 0.16
C PHE A 61 -0.99 9.61 0.00
N ASP A 62 -0.35 10.00 1.09
CA ASP A 62 1.06 10.35 1.15
C ASP A 62 1.72 9.88 2.46
N SER A 63 2.96 10.26 2.69
CA SER A 63 3.72 9.92 3.89
C SER A 63 4.37 11.13 4.53
N ALA A 64 4.45 11.12 5.87
CA ALA A 64 5.27 12.05 6.66
C ALA A 64 6.72 11.58 6.81
N VAL A 65 7.01 10.30 6.53
CA VAL A 65 8.36 9.73 6.57
C VAL A 65 8.98 9.84 5.20
N GLU A 66 9.93 10.76 5.03
CA GLU A 66 10.47 11.15 3.72
C GLU A 66 10.99 9.98 2.87
N ALA A 67 11.70 9.03 3.51
CA ALA A 67 12.31 7.89 2.82
C ALA A 67 11.35 6.71 2.57
N TYR A 68 10.15 6.74 3.14
CA TYR A 68 9.22 5.60 3.10
C TYR A 68 7.77 6.06 2.94
N PHE A 69 7.13 5.64 1.86
CA PHE A 69 5.68 5.83 1.69
C PHE A 69 4.91 4.92 2.66
N LEU A 70 4.96 3.64 2.44
CA LEU A 70 4.54 2.56 3.34
C LEU A 70 5.43 1.37 3.06
N ASN A 71 5.91 0.73 4.11
CA ASN A 71 6.76 -0.43 4.02
C ASN A 71 5.93 -1.73 4.16
N HIS A 72 6.62 -2.82 4.41
CA HIS A 72 6.04 -4.16 4.60
C HIS A 72 5.32 -4.31 5.95
N SER A 73 4.70 -5.47 6.17
CA SER A 73 4.08 -5.84 7.44
C SER A 73 5.10 -5.90 8.59
N ASP A 74 4.62 -5.70 9.81
CA ASP A 74 5.41 -5.85 11.03
C ASP A 74 5.58 -7.35 11.38
N PHE A 75 6.73 -7.92 11.03
CA PHE A 75 7.08 -9.31 11.35
C PHE A 75 7.53 -9.51 12.80
N THR A 76 7.55 -8.45 13.60
CA THR A 76 7.74 -8.55 15.06
C THR A 76 6.40 -8.69 15.80
N ALA A 77 5.29 -8.32 15.17
CA ALA A 77 3.95 -8.54 15.69
C ALA A 77 3.59 -10.04 15.65
N LYS A 78 2.71 -10.46 16.54
CA LYS A 78 2.19 -11.83 16.51
C LYS A 78 1.27 -12.00 15.29
N LEU A 79 1.42 -13.12 14.60
CA LEU A 79 0.61 -13.43 13.44
C LEU A 79 -0.89 -13.43 13.77
N GLU A 80 -1.26 -13.93 14.96
CA GLU A 80 -2.63 -13.98 15.45
C GLU A 80 -3.27 -12.59 15.58
N ASP A 81 -2.47 -11.55 15.83
CA ASP A 81 -2.97 -10.16 15.93
C ASP A 81 -3.44 -9.62 14.56
N LEU A 82 -2.93 -10.18 13.47
CA LEU A 82 -3.35 -9.87 12.09
C LEU A 82 -4.43 -10.82 11.60
N THR A 83 -4.22 -12.13 11.76
CA THR A 83 -5.14 -13.17 11.24
C THR A 83 -6.39 -13.36 12.10
N GLY A 84 -6.33 -13.00 13.38
CA GLY A 84 -7.47 -13.04 14.31
C GLY A 84 -8.44 -11.87 14.20
N MET A 85 -8.14 -10.86 13.36
CA MET A 85 -9.09 -9.77 13.12
C MET A 85 -10.31 -10.27 12.31
N PRO A 86 -11.53 -9.78 12.62
CA PRO A 86 -12.72 -10.17 11.87
C PRO A 86 -12.61 -9.75 10.40
N ALA A 87 -13.21 -10.55 9.52
CA ALA A 87 -13.33 -10.20 8.12
C ALA A 87 -14.08 -8.85 7.94
N GLY A 88 -13.69 -8.10 6.94
CA GLY A 88 -14.35 -6.84 6.59
C GLY A 88 -15.67 -7.06 5.82
N PRO A 89 -16.36 -5.97 5.42
CA PRO A 89 -17.64 -6.02 4.71
C PRO A 89 -17.64 -6.81 3.40
N THR A 90 -16.48 -6.97 2.75
CA THR A 90 -16.35 -7.80 1.53
C THR A 90 -16.25 -9.30 1.81
N GLY A 91 -16.16 -9.70 3.07
CA GLY A 91 -15.89 -11.08 3.49
C GLY A 91 -14.40 -11.44 3.46
N LEU A 92 -13.55 -10.54 2.98
CA LEU A 92 -12.08 -10.73 2.97
C LEU A 92 -11.47 -10.34 4.33
N PRO A 93 -10.28 -10.89 4.64
CA PRO A 93 -9.48 -10.42 5.77
C PRO A 93 -9.21 -8.91 5.71
N PRO A 94 -8.93 -8.23 6.84
CA PRO A 94 -8.95 -6.76 6.91
C PRO A 94 -8.10 -6.03 5.88
N TRP A 95 -6.89 -6.52 5.59
CA TRP A 95 -6.03 -5.87 4.62
C TRP A 95 -6.53 -6.02 3.16
N PRO A 96 -6.78 -7.22 2.64
CA PRO A 96 -7.43 -7.39 1.34
C PRO A 96 -8.79 -6.69 1.24
N ASP A 97 -9.59 -6.66 2.32
CA ASP A 97 -10.86 -5.94 2.36
C ASP A 97 -10.67 -4.44 2.13
N PHE A 98 -9.74 -3.82 2.85
CA PHE A 98 -9.41 -2.40 2.66
C PHE A 98 -9.03 -2.12 1.20
N LEU A 99 -8.14 -2.93 0.61
CA LEU A 99 -7.68 -2.75 -0.77
C LEU A 99 -8.79 -2.94 -1.80
N ALA A 100 -9.68 -3.92 -1.58
CA ALA A 100 -10.86 -4.16 -2.44
C ALA A 100 -11.83 -2.98 -2.38
N ARG A 101 -12.12 -2.48 -1.18
CA ARG A 101 -13.01 -1.33 -0.95
C ARG A 101 -12.41 -0.05 -1.53
N LEU A 102 -11.11 0.20 -1.38
CA LEU A 102 -10.42 1.35 -1.96
C LEU A 102 -10.57 1.39 -3.49
N THR A 103 -10.40 0.24 -4.14
CA THR A 103 -10.60 0.13 -5.59
C THR A 103 -12.04 0.46 -6.00
N ARG A 104 -13.05 0.12 -5.18
CA ARG A 104 -14.48 0.33 -5.47
C ARG A 104 -15.05 1.64 -4.94
N LEU A 105 -14.32 2.34 -4.08
CA LEU A 105 -14.76 3.57 -3.43
C LEU A 105 -15.29 4.57 -4.47
N PRO A 106 -16.49 5.17 -4.28
CA PRO A 106 -17.04 6.18 -5.19
C PRO A 106 -16.35 7.55 -5.07
N VAL A 107 -15.02 7.51 -4.86
CA VAL A 107 -14.12 8.65 -4.66
C VAL A 107 -12.86 8.36 -5.46
N ALA A 108 -12.32 9.35 -6.16
CA ALA A 108 -11.03 9.20 -6.84
C ALA A 108 -9.90 9.09 -5.82
N SER A 109 -9.07 8.05 -5.92
CA SER A 109 -7.94 7.81 -5.03
C SER A 109 -6.61 8.01 -5.75
N ILE A 110 -5.71 8.77 -5.14
CA ILE A 110 -4.40 9.11 -5.69
C ILE A 110 -3.33 8.73 -4.67
N ALA A 111 -2.32 7.96 -5.10
CA ALA A 111 -1.10 7.75 -4.33
C ALA A 111 -0.04 8.75 -4.78
N LEU A 112 0.47 9.56 -3.85
CA LEU A 112 1.61 10.45 -4.00
C LEU A 112 2.80 9.84 -3.28
N ILE A 113 3.78 9.35 -4.02
CA ILE A 113 4.83 8.51 -3.47
C ILE A 113 6.18 9.23 -3.47
N ARG A 114 6.78 9.32 -2.28
CA ARG A 114 8.19 9.56 -2.05
C ARG A 114 8.78 8.41 -1.25
N GLY A 115 10.04 8.10 -1.52
CA GLY A 115 10.71 6.99 -0.86
C GLY A 115 10.18 5.62 -1.26
N ARG A 116 10.36 4.65 -0.40
CA ARG A 116 10.02 3.26 -0.69
C ARG A 116 8.54 2.96 -0.49
N ALA A 117 7.99 2.18 -1.43
CA ALA A 117 6.69 1.53 -1.34
C ALA A 117 6.91 0.02 -1.50
N THR A 118 7.08 -0.70 -0.37
CA THR A 118 7.48 -2.11 -0.33
C THR A 118 6.31 -2.99 0.15
N GLY A 119 6.01 -4.09 -0.51
CA GLY A 119 4.95 -5.01 -0.11
C GLY A 119 3.60 -4.28 0.07
N ASN A 120 3.15 -4.07 1.31
CA ASN A 120 1.90 -3.37 1.59
C ASN A 120 1.84 -1.97 0.97
N GLY A 121 2.96 -1.26 0.89
CA GLY A 121 3.03 0.04 0.21
C GLY A 121 2.77 -0.09 -1.29
N SER A 122 3.36 -1.08 -1.93
CA SER A 122 3.08 -1.40 -3.32
C SER A 122 1.63 -1.85 -3.54
N GLU A 123 1.03 -2.58 -2.60
CA GLU A 123 -0.36 -3.04 -2.67
C GLU A 123 -1.37 -1.88 -2.58
N ILE A 124 -1.10 -0.84 -1.77
CA ILE A 124 -1.93 0.38 -1.75
C ILE A 124 -1.89 1.08 -3.11
N LEU A 125 -0.70 1.33 -3.65
CA LEU A 125 -0.59 2.04 -4.92
C LEU A 125 -1.29 1.31 -6.07
N LEU A 126 -1.27 -0.04 -6.08
CA LEU A 126 -2.00 -0.88 -7.03
C LEU A 126 -3.53 -0.83 -6.84
N SER A 127 -3.99 -0.38 -5.68
CA SER A 127 -5.41 -0.29 -5.33
C SER A 127 -5.96 1.13 -5.48
N CYS A 128 -5.09 2.14 -5.56
CA CYS A 128 -5.46 3.50 -5.93
C CYS A 128 -5.79 3.60 -7.43
N ASP A 129 -6.59 4.61 -7.78
CA ASP A 129 -6.95 4.86 -9.19
C ASP A 129 -5.79 5.46 -9.97
N MET A 130 -4.94 6.24 -9.31
CA MET A 130 -3.79 6.90 -9.93
C MET A 130 -2.61 6.92 -8.97
N THR A 131 -1.40 6.77 -9.51
CA THR A 131 -0.15 6.80 -8.76
C THR A 131 0.85 7.74 -9.42
N PHE A 132 1.35 8.69 -8.64
CA PHE A 132 2.39 9.63 -9.04
C PHE A 132 3.56 9.54 -8.06
N ALA A 133 4.77 9.48 -8.58
CA ALA A 133 5.96 9.18 -7.80
C ALA A 133 7.08 10.20 -8.03
N SER A 134 7.90 10.44 -7.01
CA SER A 134 9.16 11.16 -7.17
C SER A 134 10.12 10.32 -8.02
N ARG A 135 10.58 10.89 -9.13
CA ARG A 135 11.52 10.22 -10.04
C ARG A 135 12.83 9.86 -9.35
N GLU A 136 13.29 10.72 -8.48
CA GLU A 136 14.59 10.61 -7.82
C GLU A 136 14.55 9.77 -6.56
N LYS A 137 13.43 9.75 -5.84
CA LYS A 137 13.34 9.19 -4.49
C LYS A 137 12.57 7.88 -4.42
N THR A 138 11.67 7.61 -5.38
CA THR A 138 10.77 6.47 -5.24
C THR A 138 11.40 5.18 -5.70
N VAL A 139 11.23 4.16 -4.85
CA VAL A 139 11.54 2.75 -5.11
C VAL A 139 10.31 1.92 -4.79
N ILE A 140 9.92 1.03 -5.69
CA ILE A 140 8.78 0.11 -5.53
C ILE A 140 9.30 -1.31 -5.48
N SER A 141 8.76 -2.14 -4.58
CA SER A 141 9.18 -3.54 -4.44
C SER A 141 8.03 -4.46 -4.04
N GLN A 142 8.00 -5.65 -4.65
CA GLN A 142 7.24 -6.84 -4.19
C GLN A 142 8.26 -7.89 -3.79
N TRP A 143 8.61 -7.92 -2.53
CA TRP A 143 9.79 -8.58 -1.98
C TRP A 143 9.57 -10.02 -1.49
N GLU A 144 8.31 -10.44 -1.43
CA GLU A 144 7.83 -11.60 -0.68
C GLU A 144 8.46 -12.92 -1.15
N VAL A 145 8.58 -13.11 -2.47
CA VAL A 145 9.15 -14.35 -3.04
C VAL A 145 10.61 -14.53 -2.66
N GLY A 146 11.36 -13.42 -2.52
CA GLY A 146 12.75 -13.45 -2.10
C GLY A 146 13.00 -14.07 -0.71
N VAL A 147 11.97 -14.09 0.15
CA VAL A 147 11.99 -14.79 1.45
C VAL A 147 11.10 -16.04 1.46
N GLY A 148 10.67 -16.55 0.33
CA GLY A 148 9.85 -17.76 0.24
C GLY A 148 8.37 -17.56 0.60
N MET A 149 7.89 -16.32 0.59
CA MET A 149 6.49 -15.96 0.81
C MET A 149 5.74 -15.68 -0.48
N VAL A 150 4.42 -15.59 -0.38
CA VAL A 150 3.53 -15.07 -1.44
C VAL A 150 2.94 -13.76 -0.93
N ALA A 151 2.86 -12.73 -1.79
CA ALA A 151 2.27 -11.44 -1.45
C ALA A 151 0.77 -11.57 -1.15
N GLY A 152 0.28 -10.92 -0.07
CA GLY A 152 -1.07 -11.13 0.45
C GLY A 152 -2.14 -10.14 -0.02
N GLY A 153 -1.75 -8.93 -0.43
CA GLY A 153 -2.68 -7.84 -0.78
C GLY A 153 -3.09 -7.79 -2.26
N GLY A 154 -2.86 -8.87 -3.01
CA GLY A 154 -3.41 -9.05 -4.35
C GLY A 154 -2.60 -8.49 -5.53
N PRO A 155 -1.27 -8.36 -5.47
CA PRO A 155 -0.50 -7.94 -6.63
C PRO A 155 -0.59 -8.97 -7.77
N MET A 156 -0.75 -10.27 -7.48
CA MET A 156 -0.97 -11.31 -8.48
C MET A 156 -2.26 -11.12 -9.27
N ALA A 157 -3.28 -10.53 -8.64
CA ALA A 157 -4.55 -10.22 -9.32
C ALA A 157 -4.46 -8.94 -10.15
N ARG A 158 -3.71 -7.94 -9.69
CA ARG A 158 -3.68 -6.60 -10.29
C ARG A 158 -2.57 -6.41 -11.33
N LEU A 159 -1.35 -6.82 -11.03
CA LEU A 159 -0.20 -6.59 -11.90
C LEU A 159 -0.35 -7.19 -13.30
N PRO A 160 -0.80 -8.45 -13.49
CA PRO A 160 -0.95 -9.00 -14.84
C PRO A 160 -1.93 -8.21 -15.72
N ARG A 161 -2.96 -7.60 -15.08
CA ARG A 161 -3.94 -6.75 -15.79
C ARG A 161 -3.39 -5.36 -16.11
N LEU A 162 -2.50 -4.86 -15.25
CA LEU A 162 -1.93 -3.53 -15.37
C LEU A 162 -0.72 -3.48 -16.33
N ILE A 163 0.23 -4.41 -16.16
CA ILE A 163 1.52 -4.39 -16.88
C ILE A 163 1.76 -5.60 -17.76
N GLY A 164 0.79 -6.49 -17.87
CA GLY A 164 0.90 -7.76 -18.61
C GLY A 164 1.63 -8.84 -17.80
N ARG A 165 1.35 -10.11 -18.16
CA ARG A 165 1.83 -11.29 -17.42
C ARG A 165 3.36 -11.34 -17.24
N ASN A 166 4.12 -11.03 -18.29
CA ASN A 166 5.59 -11.22 -18.26
C ASN A 166 6.24 -10.25 -17.28
N ARG A 167 5.89 -8.95 -17.35
CA ARG A 167 6.39 -7.94 -16.40
C ARG A 167 5.89 -8.18 -14.97
N ALA A 168 4.66 -8.66 -14.81
CA ALA A 168 4.14 -9.03 -13.51
C ALA A 168 4.97 -10.15 -12.87
N LEU A 169 5.32 -11.20 -13.62
CA LEU A 169 6.17 -12.29 -13.14
C LEU A 169 7.61 -11.83 -12.89
N GLU A 170 8.16 -10.96 -13.73
CA GLU A 170 9.47 -10.35 -13.49
C GLU A 170 9.50 -9.63 -12.15
N VAL A 171 8.55 -8.72 -11.89
CA VAL A 171 8.45 -7.98 -10.63
C VAL A 171 8.27 -8.90 -9.42
N LEU A 172 7.35 -9.87 -9.52
CA LEU A 172 6.98 -10.72 -8.38
C LEU A 172 8.02 -11.79 -8.07
N LEU A 173 8.68 -12.36 -9.08
CA LEU A 173 9.61 -13.47 -8.88
C LEU A 173 11.05 -13.00 -8.64
N SER A 174 11.46 -11.87 -9.21
CA SER A 174 12.81 -11.33 -8.95
C SER A 174 12.96 -10.76 -7.56
N SER A 175 11.87 -10.23 -6.98
CA SER A 175 11.88 -9.48 -5.73
C SER A 175 12.87 -8.30 -5.73
N GLU A 176 13.18 -7.79 -6.91
CA GLU A 176 14.07 -6.65 -7.08
C GLU A 176 13.37 -5.32 -6.81
N ASP A 177 14.18 -4.30 -6.56
CA ASP A 177 13.74 -2.93 -6.42
C ASP A 177 13.55 -2.29 -7.81
N LEU A 178 12.35 -1.73 -8.07
CA LEU A 178 12.08 -0.95 -9.26
C LEU A 178 12.25 0.53 -8.97
N SER A 179 13.02 1.24 -9.79
CA SER A 179 13.02 2.70 -9.79
C SER A 179 11.68 3.26 -10.29
N ALA A 180 11.37 4.51 -9.92
CA ALA A 180 10.19 5.21 -10.43
C ALA A 180 10.13 5.24 -11.97
N ALA A 181 11.29 5.43 -12.64
CA ALA A 181 11.37 5.44 -14.09
C ALA A 181 11.04 4.08 -14.72
N GLN A 182 11.52 2.98 -14.13
CA GLN A 182 11.16 1.64 -14.58
C GLN A 182 9.68 1.35 -14.35
N ALA A 183 9.14 1.74 -13.18
CA ALA A 183 7.73 1.58 -12.86
C ALA A 183 6.81 2.34 -13.83
N GLU A 184 7.18 3.57 -14.22
CA GLU A 184 6.48 4.34 -15.26
C GLU A 184 6.56 3.64 -16.63
N ALA A 185 7.76 3.21 -17.04
CA ALA A 185 7.98 2.51 -18.32
C ALA A 185 7.22 1.18 -18.42
N TYR A 186 7.00 0.50 -17.28
CA TYR A 186 6.19 -0.73 -17.23
C TYR A 186 4.68 -0.44 -17.23
N GLY A 187 4.27 0.78 -16.89
CA GLY A 187 2.88 1.12 -16.65
C GLY A 187 2.39 0.73 -15.25
N TYR A 188 3.31 0.50 -14.32
CA TYR A 188 3.01 0.20 -12.92
C TYR A 188 2.45 1.43 -12.20
N ILE A 189 2.97 2.61 -12.56
CA ILE A 189 2.52 3.92 -12.09
C ILE A 189 2.16 4.82 -13.26
N ASN A 190 1.39 5.87 -13.02
CA ASN A 190 0.99 6.83 -14.05
C ASN A 190 2.18 7.69 -14.52
N ARG A 191 2.93 8.27 -13.58
CA ARG A 191 4.07 9.15 -13.90
C ARG A 191 5.11 9.17 -12.79
N ALA A 192 6.38 9.24 -13.20
CA ALA A 192 7.53 9.62 -12.38
C ALA A 192 7.87 11.09 -12.66
N LEU A 193 7.57 11.97 -11.73
CA LEU A 193 7.76 13.41 -11.84
C LEU A 193 9.04 13.85 -11.10
N PRO A 194 9.69 14.96 -11.52
CA PRO A 194 10.73 15.58 -10.70
C PRO A 194 10.21 15.82 -9.28
N ASP A 195 11.00 15.52 -8.24
CA ASP A 195 10.57 15.60 -6.84
C ASP A 195 10.01 16.99 -6.49
N ALA A 196 10.63 18.04 -7.00
CA ALA A 196 10.22 19.42 -6.78
C ALA A 196 8.84 19.78 -7.40
N GLU A 197 8.37 19.01 -8.39
CA GLU A 197 7.11 19.26 -9.10
C GLU A 197 5.96 18.38 -8.60
N LEU A 198 6.26 17.29 -7.91
CA LEU A 198 5.30 16.24 -7.58
C LEU A 198 4.12 16.73 -6.74
N ASP A 199 4.36 17.51 -5.68
CA ASP A 199 3.28 18.03 -4.82
C ASP A 199 2.37 18.99 -5.60
N ALA A 200 2.96 19.94 -6.33
CA ALA A 200 2.19 20.92 -7.09
C ALA A 200 1.32 20.25 -8.16
N PHE A 201 1.84 19.22 -8.83
CA PHE A 201 1.10 18.45 -9.82
C PHE A 201 -0.08 17.70 -9.20
N VAL A 202 0.14 16.94 -8.12
CA VAL A 202 -0.92 16.17 -7.47
C VAL A 202 -1.97 17.09 -6.83
N GLU A 203 -1.55 18.19 -6.19
CA GLU A 203 -2.46 19.17 -5.60
C GLU A 203 -3.36 19.82 -6.66
N ALA A 204 -2.80 20.19 -7.82
CA ALA A 204 -3.56 20.74 -8.93
C ALA A 204 -4.57 19.72 -9.48
N LEU A 205 -4.16 18.47 -9.67
CA LEU A 205 -5.02 17.38 -10.13
C LEU A 205 -6.16 17.09 -9.15
N ALA A 206 -5.84 16.93 -7.86
CA ALA A 206 -6.83 16.67 -6.81
C ALA A 206 -7.84 17.82 -6.68
N THR A 207 -7.35 19.07 -6.68
CA THR A 207 -8.20 20.27 -6.65
C THR A 207 -9.12 20.35 -7.87
N ARG A 208 -8.64 19.94 -9.04
CA ARG A 208 -9.45 19.87 -10.26
C ARG A 208 -10.54 18.84 -10.13
N ILE A 209 -10.23 17.61 -9.70
CA ILE A 209 -11.21 16.53 -9.53
C ILE A 209 -12.25 16.89 -8.47
N ALA A 210 -11.85 17.55 -7.38
CA ALA A 210 -12.75 17.98 -6.32
C ALA A 210 -13.89 18.90 -6.79
N LYS A 211 -13.73 19.59 -7.93
CA LYS A 211 -14.76 20.45 -8.54
C LYS A 211 -15.80 19.70 -9.36
N PHE A 212 -15.53 18.45 -9.73
CA PHE A 212 -16.39 17.68 -10.62
C PHE A 212 -17.57 17.05 -9.88
N ASP A 213 -18.54 16.55 -10.64
CA ASP A 213 -19.70 15.86 -10.11
C ASP A 213 -19.33 14.50 -9.51
N LYS A 214 -19.77 14.22 -8.28
CA LYS A 214 -19.44 12.97 -7.57
C LYS A 214 -20.03 11.75 -8.26
N TRP A 215 -21.26 11.86 -8.78
CA TRP A 215 -21.91 10.76 -9.48
C TRP A 215 -21.13 10.37 -10.76
N ALA A 216 -20.67 11.38 -11.52
CA ALA A 216 -19.86 11.14 -12.72
C ALA A 216 -18.51 10.46 -12.38
N ILE A 217 -17.82 10.91 -11.33
CA ILE A 217 -16.58 10.28 -10.84
C ILE A 217 -16.83 8.81 -10.48
N ALA A 218 -17.86 8.57 -9.64
CA ALA A 218 -18.19 7.24 -9.14
C ALA A 218 -18.54 6.27 -10.28
N ASN A 219 -19.37 6.70 -11.23
CA ASN A 219 -19.80 5.84 -12.34
C ASN A 219 -18.70 5.60 -13.36
N THR A 220 -17.89 6.60 -13.67
CA THR A 220 -16.71 6.42 -14.52
C THR A 220 -15.77 5.37 -13.92
N LYS A 221 -15.42 5.53 -12.64
CA LYS A 221 -14.57 4.57 -11.92
C LYS A 221 -15.19 3.17 -11.89
N ARG A 222 -16.47 3.06 -11.56
CA ARG A 222 -17.19 1.78 -11.55
C ARG A 222 -17.13 1.08 -12.92
N LEU A 223 -17.35 1.80 -14.02
CA LEU A 223 -17.32 1.24 -15.37
C LEU A 223 -15.92 0.82 -15.80
N VAL A 224 -14.89 1.61 -15.48
CA VAL A 224 -13.49 1.23 -15.71
C VAL A 224 -13.13 -0.03 -14.95
N ASN A 225 -13.59 -0.16 -13.71
CA ASN A 225 -13.28 -1.29 -12.83
C ASN A 225 -14.11 -2.55 -13.12
N THR A 226 -15.09 -2.54 -14.02
CA THR A 226 -15.90 -3.73 -14.36
C THR A 226 -15.07 -4.91 -14.88
N SER A 227 -13.93 -4.63 -15.52
CA SER A 227 -12.99 -5.65 -15.98
C SER A 227 -12.01 -6.11 -14.89
N LEU A 228 -12.03 -5.47 -13.73
CA LEU A 228 -11.14 -5.69 -12.59
C LEU A 228 -11.94 -6.30 -11.43
N SER A 229 -12.43 -7.52 -11.53
CA SER A 229 -13.13 -8.18 -10.41
C SER A 229 -12.22 -9.21 -9.72
N PRO A 230 -11.27 -8.77 -8.90
CA PRO A 230 -10.22 -9.62 -8.36
C PRO A 230 -10.56 -10.28 -7.01
N ASP A 231 -11.81 -10.22 -6.52
CA ASP A 231 -12.11 -10.61 -5.13
C ASP A 231 -11.75 -12.07 -4.81
N VAL A 232 -12.08 -12.99 -5.72
CA VAL A 232 -11.72 -14.41 -5.54
C VAL A 232 -10.21 -14.59 -5.55
N GLU A 233 -9.52 -13.86 -6.42
CA GLU A 233 -8.06 -13.91 -6.54
C GLU A 233 -7.38 -13.22 -5.35
N LEU A 234 -7.99 -12.18 -4.75
CA LEU A 234 -7.49 -11.55 -3.52
C LEU A 234 -7.57 -12.51 -2.33
N GLY A 235 -8.68 -13.23 -2.17
CA GLY A 235 -8.81 -14.26 -1.13
C GLY A 235 -7.77 -15.36 -1.29
N ALA A 236 -7.64 -15.93 -2.47
CA ALA A 236 -6.66 -16.98 -2.77
C ALA A 236 -5.21 -16.50 -2.55
N GLY A 237 -4.90 -15.25 -2.91
CA GLY A 237 -3.59 -14.64 -2.66
C GLY A 237 -3.27 -14.50 -1.17
N TRP A 238 -4.24 -14.05 -0.39
CA TRP A 238 -4.11 -13.97 1.07
C TRP A 238 -3.89 -15.35 1.71
N ASP A 239 -4.69 -16.34 1.34
CA ASP A 239 -4.57 -17.72 1.87
C ASP A 239 -3.19 -18.30 1.56
N ALA A 240 -2.68 -18.09 0.35
CA ALA A 240 -1.32 -18.50 -0.04
C ALA A 240 -0.24 -17.75 0.75
N CYS A 241 -0.42 -16.45 1.01
CA CYS A 241 0.47 -15.66 1.86
C CYS A 241 0.56 -16.25 3.26
N ILE A 242 -0.57 -16.44 3.93
CA ILE A 242 -0.62 -16.99 5.29
C ILE A 242 -0.02 -18.40 5.34
N ALA A 243 -0.35 -19.26 4.38
CA ALA A 243 0.23 -20.60 4.29
C ALA A 243 1.76 -20.55 4.09
N SER A 244 2.28 -19.58 3.34
CA SER A 244 3.71 -19.44 3.09
C SER A 244 4.51 -19.04 4.33
N LEU A 245 3.93 -18.25 5.23
CA LEU A 245 4.58 -17.79 6.48
C LEU A 245 4.98 -18.97 7.39
N GLY A 246 4.22 -20.06 7.40
CA GLY A 246 4.54 -21.27 8.18
C GLY A 246 5.64 -22.16 7.57
N ARG A 247 6.11 -21.88 6.36
CA ARG A 247 7.10 -22.71 5.67
C ARG A 247 8.53 -22.42 6.15
N PRO A 248 9.40 -23.45 6.23
CA PRO A 248 10.80 -23.26 6.62
C PRO A 248 11.54 -22.21 5.78
N ALA A 249 11.27 -22.14 4.46
CA ALA A 249 11.89 -21.16 3.58
C ALA A 249 11.59 -19.73 4.02
N ALA A 250 10.32 -19.40 4.31
CA ALA A 250 9.93 -18.06 4.77
C ALA A 250 10.54 -17.74 6.15
N GLN A 251 10.47 -18.68 7.09
CA GLN A 251 11.02 -18.50 8.43
C GLN A 251 12.54 -18.24 8.38
N ASN A 252 13.27 -19.01 7.58
CA ASN A 252 14.71 -18.83 7.41
C ASN A 252 15.05 -17.51 6.69
N GLY A 253 14.34 -17.17 5.62
CA GLY A 253 14.55 -15.93 4.86
C GLY A 253 14.30 -14.69 5.70
N ILE A 254 13.18 -14.63 6.41
CA ILE A 254 12.85 -13.53 7.33
C ILE A 254 13.91 -13.44 8.44
N SER A 255 14.30 -14.56 9.06
CA SER A 255 15.31 -14.58 10.11
C SER A 255 16.67 -14.08 9.60
N ALA A 256 17.06 -14.45 8.39
CA ALA A 256 18.30 -13.99 7.77
C ALA A 256 18.28 -12.47 7.50
N LEU A 257 17.17 -11.91 7.06
CA LEU A 257 17.00 -10.47 6.90
C LEU A 257 16.98 -9.73 8.25
N MET A 258 16.27 -10.25 9.25
CA MET A 258 16.26 -9.68 10.61
C MET A 258 17.65 -9.61 11.22
N ALA A 259 18.46 -10.65 11.05
CA ALA A 259 19.86 -10.67 11.52
C ALA A 259 20.72 -9.60 10.83
N ARG A 260 20.38 -9.17 9.62
CA ARG A 260 21.07 -8.12 8.87
C ARG A 260 20.56 -6.70 9.13
N GLY A 261 19.49 -6.53 9.90
CA GLY A 261 18.92 -5.23 10.25
C GLY A 261 17.60 -4.89 9.57
N PHE A 262 16.89 -5.86 9.01
CA PHE A 262 15.51 -5.69 8.56
C PHE A 262 14.65 -5.14 9.71
N HIS A 263 13.62 -4.36 9.44
CA HIS A 263 12.82 -3.59 10.40
C HIS A 263 13.56 -2.44 11.09
N LYS A 264 14.75 -2.07 10.64
CA LYS A 264 15.50 -0.94 11.18
C LYS A 264 15.84 0.03 10.07
N LEU A 265 15.72 1.33 10.37
CA LEU A 265 16.22 2.34 9.43
C LEU A 265 17.70 2.05 9.11
N GLY A 266 18.03 1.78 7.86
CA GLY A 266 19.39 1.44 7.45
C GLY A 266 19.48 0.83 6.05
N ASP A 267 20.66 0.30 5.73
CA ASP A 267 20.99 -0.14 4.38
C ASP A 267 20.13 -1.32 3.90
N VAL A 268 19.77 -2.24 4.79
CA VAL A 268 18.90 -3.38 4.44
C VAL A 268 17.54 -2.91 3.93
N GLU A 269 16.91 -1.97 4.65
CA GLU A 269 15.61 -1.42 4.23
C GLU A 269 15.75 -0.56 2.96
N ASN A 270 16.82 0.20 2.84
CA ASN A 270 17.03 1.08 1.69
C ASN A 270 17.37 0.31 0.41
N ARG A 271 17.90 -0.91 0.51
CA ARG A 271 18.35 -1.74 -0.61
C ARG A 271 17.84 -3.18 -0.50
N LEU A 272 16.58 -3.34 -0.14
CA LEU A 272 16.01 -4.65 0.19
C LEU A 272 16.19 -5.66 -0.96
N GLY A 273 15.91 -5.28 -2.20
CA GLY A 273 16.09 -6.14 -3.38
C GLY A 273 17.51 -6.72 -3.49
N TYR A 274 18.54 -5.91 -3.22
CA TYR A 274 19.93 -6.39 -3.18
C TYR A 274 20.16 -7.46 -2.10
N TYR A 275 19.63 -7.22 -0.89
CA TYR A 275 19.83 -8.16 0.22
C TYR A 275 19.05 -9.46 0.05
N LEU A 276 17.91 -9.44 -0.62
CA LEU A 276 17.15 -10.64 -0.99
C LEU A 276 17.94 -11.56 -1.92
N GLY A 277 18.72 -11.01 -2.83
CA GLY A 277 19.63 -11.78 -3.68
C GLY A 277 20.84 -12.39 -2.96
N GLN A 278 21.01 -12.13 -1.65
CA GLN A 278 22.13 -12.60 -0.83
C GLN A 278 21.74 -13.63 0.25
N ILE A 279 20.47 -14.04 0.30
CA ILE A 279 19.95 -15.01 1.29
C ILE A 279 19.50 -16.31 0.62
#